data_6d3ee6be3553db958e6117c8221146b8
#
_entry.id   6d3ee6be3553db958e6117c8221146b8
#
_cell.length_a   1.000
_cell.length_b   1.000
_cell.length_c   1.000
_cell.angle_alpha   90.00
_cell.angle_beta   90.00
_cell.angle_gamma   90.00
#
_symmetry.space_group_name_H-M   'P 1'
#
loop_
_entity.id
_entity.type
_entity.pdbx_description
1 polymer ?
#
loop_
_entity_poly.entity_id
_entity_poly.type
_entity_poly.pdbx_seq_one_letter_code
_entity_poly.pdbx_strand_id
1 'polypeptide(L)'
;YEELTLEEHIEMTAMAYDIDRDETMNRAMPLLKTFRLENELKVFPSHFSKGMKQKVMIICAFIVNPELYIIDEPFLGLDPLGIQSMLDLMVEKKNEGRTVLMSTHILATAERYCDRFIILDEGEVVAFGDLEALRQQTGLHNQTLDDIYIHVTQGGDVHA
;
A
#
# COMPACT_ATOMS: atom_id res chain seq x y z
N TYR A 1 -19.01 2.99 7.86
CA TYR A 1 -20.40 3.13 8.31
C TYR A 1 -21.20 1.90 7.89
N GLU A 2 -21.84 1.23 8.84
CA GLU A 2 -22.46 -0.08 8.57
C GLU A 2 -23.75 0.02 7.75
N GLU A 3 -24.39 1.19 7.78
CA GLU A 3 -25.65 1.48 7.08
C GLU A 3 -25.47 2.01 5.65
N LEU A 4 -24.24 2.19 5.18
CA LEU A 4 -23.97 2.62 3.82
C LEU A 4 -23.62 1.43 2.94
N THR A 5 -24.13 1.42 1.72
CA THR A 5 -23.72 0.50 0.65
C THR A 5 -22.30 0.83 0.18
N LEU A 6 -21.67 -0.07 -0.59
CA LEU A 6 -20.35 0.19 -1.18
C LEU A 6 -20.35 1.48 -2.03
N GLU A 7 -21.37 1.69 -2.85
CA GLU A 7 -21.51 2.91 -3.66
C GLU A 7 -21.57 4.16 -2.79
N GLU A 8 -22.38 4.15 -1.73
CA GLU A 8 -22.53 5.28 -0.81
C GLU A 8 -21.24 5.57 -0.03
N HIS A 9 -20.42 4.54 0.29
CA HIS A 9 -19.09 4.76 0.87
C HIS A 9 -18.15 5.48 -0.10
N ILE A 10 -18.18 5.09 -1.36
CA ILE A 10 -17.39 5.73 -2.41
C ILE A 10 -17.84 7.18 -2.60
N GLU A 11 -19.16 7.42 -2.72
CA GLU A 11 -19.72 8.76 -2.87
C GLU A 11 -19.40 9.64 -1.65
N MET A 12 -19.55 9.12 -0.44
CA MET A 12 -19.23 9.86 0.80
C MET A 12 -17.72 10.23 0.85
N THR A 13 -16.84 9.31 0.47
CA THR A 13 -15.40 9.60 0.40
C THR A 13 -15.12 10.70 -0.62
N ALA A 14 -15.71 10.62 -1.82
CA ALA A 14 -15.56 11.61 -2.87
C ALA A 14 -16.04 13.00 -2.43
N MET A 15 -17.20 13.06 -1.79
CA MET A 15 -17.73 14.31 -1.23
C MET A 15 -16.81 14.95 -0.19
N ALA A 16 -16.16 14.14 0.64
CA ALA A 16 -15.23 14.63 1.67
C ALA A 16 -13.94 15.25 1.08
N TYR A 17 -13.62 14.94 -0.19
CA TYR A 17 -12.47 15.45 -0.91
C TYR A 17 -12.83 16.32 -2.12
N ASP A 18 -14.08 16.85 -2.17
CA ASP A 18 -14.60 17.74 -3.23
C ASP A 18 -14.45 17.15 -4.65
N ILE A 19 -14.59 15.82 -4.78
CA ILE A 19 -14.60 15.14 -6.09
C ILE A 19 -16.05 15.11 -6.57
N ASP A 20 -16.30 15.58 -7.79
CA ASP A 20 -17.65 15.58 -8.34
C ASP A 20 -18.13 14.14 -8.66
N ARG A 21 -19.47 14.00 -8.81
CA ARG A 21 -20.11 12.68 -8.92
C ARG A 21 -19.70 11.92 -10.18
N ASP A 22 -19.57 12.59 -11.29
CA ASP A 22 -19.24 11.93 -12.57
C ASP A 22 -17.79 11.45 -12.53
N GLU A 23 -16.88 12.28 -11.98
CA GLU A 23 -15.48 11.92 -11.77
C GLU A 23 -15.31 10.79 -10.75
N THR A 24 -16.14 10.75 -9.71
CA THR A 24 -16.12 9.71 -8.69
C THR A 24 -16.25 8.32 -9.31
N MET A 25 -17.28 8.11 -10.13
CA MET A 25 -17.52 6.81 -10.75
C MET A 25 -16.47 6.48 -11.83
N ASN A 26 -15.98 7.50 -12.55
CA ASN A 26 -14.88 7.33 -13.51
C ASN A 26 -13.61 6.80 -12.84
N ARG A 27 -13.28 7.28 -11.64
CA ARG A 27 -12.14 6.79 -10.84
C ARG A 27 -12.42 5.46 -10.15
N ALA A 28 -13.64 5.26 -9.65
CA ALA A 28 -13.98 4.06 -8.87
C ALA A 28 -14.13 2.80 -9.73
N MET A 29 -14.73 2.89 -10.92
CA MET A 29 -15.04 1.70 -11.74
C MET A 29 -13.81 0.89 -12.14
N PRO A 30 -12.67 1.47 -12.57
CA PRO A 30 -11.44 0.71 -12.81
C PRO A 30 -10.97 -0.04 -11.55
N LEU A 31 -10.96 0.63 -10.39
CA LEU A 31 -10.56 0.04 -9.11
C LEU A 31 -11.51 -1.09 -8.68
N LEU A 32 -12.83 -0.88 -8.80
CA LEU A 32 -13.83 -1.90 -8.53
C LEU A 32 -13.60 -3.16 -9.36
N LYS A 33 -13.32 -3.03 -10.66
CA LYS A 33 -13.00 -4.15 -11.54
C LYS A 33 -11.71 -4.85 -11.13
N THR A 34 -10.64 -4.07 -10.84
CA THR A 34 -9.36 -4.60 -10.39
C THR A 34 -9.50 -5.45 -9.13
N PHE A 35 -10.31 -5.00 -8.17
CA PHE A 35 -10.57 -5.72 -6.92
C PHE A 35 -11.79 -6.65 -6.96
N ARG A 36 -12.49 -6.79 -8.12
CA ARG A 36 -13.64 -7.66 -8.35
C ARG A 36 -14.82 -7.35 -7.43
N LEU A 37 -15.13 -6.07 -7.28
CA LEU A 37 -16.25 -5.57 -6.48
C LEU A 37 -17.27 -4.78 -7.32
N GLU A 38 -17.15 -4.79 -8.65
CA GLU A 38 -18.02 -4.04 -9.57
C GLU A 38 -19.50 -4.44 -9.49
N ASN A 39 -19.78 -5.68 -9.06
CA ASN A 39 -21.15 -6.18 -8.91
C ASN A 39 -21.73 -6.00 -7.49
N GLU A 40 -20.93 -5.45 -6.57
CA GLU A 40 -21.26 -5.36 -5.14
C GLU A 40 -21.68 -3.95 -4.71
N LEU A 41 -21.85 -3.02 -5.63
CA LEU A 41 -22.11 -1.59 -5.35
C LEU A 41 -23.29 -1.34 -4.41
N LYS A 42 -24.34 -2.15 -4.51
CA LYS A 42 -25.57 -2.03 -3.70
C LYS A 42 -25.54 -2.88 -2.41
N VAL A 43 -24.43 -3.57 -2.15
CA VAL A 43 -24.29 -4.43 -0.98
C VAL A 43 -23.66 -3.62 0.16
N PHE A 44 -24.10 -3.87 1.38
CA PHE A 44 -23.55 -3.28 2.58
C PHE A 44 -22.22 -3.96 2.94
N PRO A 45 -21.12 -3.22 3.15
CA PRO A 45 -19.84 -3.80 3.56
C PRO A 45 -19.89 -4.59 4.88
N SER A 46 -20.92 -4.42 5.70
CA SER A 46 -21.14 -5.27 6.88
C SER A 46 -21.27 -6.76 6.51
N HIS A 47 -21.76 -7.08 5.30
CA HIS A 47 -21.88 -8.45 4.79
C HIS A 47 -20.61 -8.98 4.09
N PHE A 48 -19.58 -8.14 3.94
CA PHE A 48 -18.36 -8.50 3.25
C PHE A 48 -17.40 -9.30 4.14
N SER A 49 -16.62 -10.19 3.52
CA SER A 49 -15.48 -10.81 4.17
C SER A 49 -14.44 -9.75 4.60
N LYS A 50 -13.52 -10.12 5.50
CA LYS A 50 -12.44 -9.22 5.92
C LYS A 50 -11.63 -8.70 4.72
N GLY A 51 -11.31 -9.57 3.76
CA GLY A 51 -10.57 -9.17 2.55
C GLY A 51 -11.37 -8.24 1.64
N MET A 52 -12.68 -8.44 1.49
CA MET A 52 -13.52 -7.51 0.74
C MET A 52 -13.60 -6.14 1.42
N LYS A 53 -13.72 -6.09 2.74
CA LYS A 53 -13.68 -4.83 3.50
C LYS A 53 -12.36 -4.09 3.30
N GLN A 54 -11.25 -4.81 3.29
CA GLN A 54 -9.92 -4.23 3.00
C GLN A 54 -9.88 -3.63 1.58
N LYS A 55 -10.41 -4.35 0.58
CA LYS A 55 -10.51 -3.86 -0.80
C LYS A 55 -11.36 -2.57 -0.91
N VAL A 56 -12.46 -2.48 -0.15
CA VAL A 56 -13.29 -1.25 -0.08
C VAL A 56 -12.46 -0.06 0.45
N MET A 57 -11.69 -0.26 1.52
CA MET A 57 -10.83 0.80 2.08
C MET A 57 -9.78 1.25 1.06
N ILE A 58 -9.16 0.30 0.34
CA ILE A 58 -8.20 0.61 -0.72
C ILE A 58 -8.87 1.44 -1.82
N ILE A 59 -10.04 1.03 -2.32
CA ILE A 59 -10.77 1.77 -3.36
C ILE A 59 -11.05 3.19 -2.89
N CYS A 60 -11.61 3.37 -1.69
CA CYS A 60 -11.91 4.69 -1.14
C CYS A 60 -10.65 5.57 -1.01
N ALA A 61 -9.51 5.01 -0.60
CA ALA A 61 -8.26 5.77 -0.52
C ALA A 61 -7.73 6.17 -1.91
N PHE A 62 -7.83 5.28 -2.90
CA PHE A 62 -7.23 5.51 -4.22
C PHE A 62 -8.07 6.37 -5.17
N ILE A 63 -9.40 6.48 -4.99
CA ILE A 63 -10.22 7.43 -5.75
C ILE A 63 -9.83 8.89 -5.47
N VAL A 64 -9.29 9.18 -4.29
CA VAL A 64 -8.81 10.53 -3.91
C VAL A 64 -7.64 10.98 -4.76
N ASN A 65 -6.76 10.05 -5.16
CA ASN A 65 -5.57 10.27 -5.97
C ASN A 65 -4.63 11.36 -5.41
N PRO A 66 -4.18 11.27 -4.13
CA PRO A 66 -3.31 12.25 -3.51
C PRO A 66 -1.90 12.23 -4.11
N GLU A 67 -1.06 13.23 -3.76
CA GLU A 67 0.37 13.26 -4.13
C GLU A 67 1.20 12.25 -3.32
N LEU A 68 0.79 11.97 -2.08
CA LEU A 68 1.44 11.04 -1.16
C LEU A 68 0.42 10.06 -0.59
N TYR A 69 0.66 8.78 -0.81
CA TYR A 69 -0.03 7.67 -0.13
C TYR A 69 0.80 7.20 1.06
N ILE A 70 0.18 7.11 2.24
CA ILE A 70 0.77 6.48 3.43
C ILE A 70 -0.07 5.25 3.75
N ILE A 71 0.51 4.06 3.67
CA ILE A 71 -0.21 2.79 3.74
C ILE A 71 0.48 1.88 4.75
N ASP A 72 -0.25 1.53 5.79
CA ASP A 72 0.22 0.60 6.81
C ASP A 72 -0.22 -0.83 6.47
N GLU A 73 0.75 -1.76 6.32
CA GLU A 73 0.54 -3.17 6.02
C GLU A 73 -0.47 -3.42 4.87
N PRO A 74 -0.20 -2.94 3.63
CA PRO A 74 -1.17 -2.94 2.52
C PRO A 74 -1.68 -4.32 2.11
N PHE A 75 -0.99 -5.39 2.45
CA PHE A 75 -1.28 -6.75 2.00
C PHE A 75 -2.10 -7.56 3.02
N LEU A 76 -2.28 -7.01 4.22
CA LEU A 76 -2.96 -7.70 5.31
C LEU A 76 -4.43 -7.99 4.94
N GLY A 77 -4.80 -9.27 4.98
CA GLY A 77 -6.17 -9.72 4.69
C GLY A 77 -6.55 -9.83 3.22
N LEU A 78 -5.64 -9.53 2.30
CA LEU A 78 -5.83 -9.74 0.87
C LEU A 78 -5.49 -11.19 0.48
N ASP A 79 -6.22 -11.70 -0.50
CA ASP A 79 -5.87 -12.93 -1.21
C ASP A 79 -4.70 -12.68 -2.19
N PRO A 80 -4.03 -13.72 -2.72
CA PRO A 80 -2.88 -13.53 -3.62
C PRO A 80 -3.17 -12.65 -4.83
N LEU A 81 -4.38 -12.71 -5.39
CA LEU A 81 -4.78 -11.84 -6.50
C LEU A 81 -4.97 -10.39 -6.04
N GLY A 82 -5.55 -10.19 -4.86
CA GLY A 82 -5.69 -8.87 -4.26
C GLY A 82 -4.33 -8.23 -3.94
N ILE A 83 -3.35 -9.01 -3.47
CA ILE A 83 -1.97 -8.55 -3.27
C ILE A 83 -1.37 -8.09 -4.60
N GLN A 84 -1.48 -8.90 -5.66
CA GLN A 84 -0.96 -8.50 -6.96
C GLN A 84 -1.62 -7.23 -7.49
N SER A 85 -2.97 -7.14 -7.38
CA SER A 85 -3.71 -5.94 -7.78
C SER A 85 -3.27 -4.69 -7.01
N MET A 86 -2.97 -4.83 -5.71
CA MET A 86 -2.47 -3.73 -4.88
C MET A 86 -1.08 -3.28 -5.31
N LEU A 87 -0.18 -4.24 -5.59
CA LEU A 87 1.17 -3.97 -6.09
C LEU A 87 1.13 -3.25 -7.44
N ASP A 88 0.33 -3.75 -8.37
CA ASP A 88 0.17 -3.15 -9.70
C ASP A 88 -0.36 -1.71 -9.59
N LEU A 89 -1.33 -1.48 -8.70
CA LEU A 89 -1.90 -0.15 -8.45
C LEU A 89 -0.86 0.81 -7.84
N MET A 90 -0.03 0.36 -6.90
CA MET A 90 1.04 1.19 -6.34
C MET A 90 2.09 1.54 -7.40
N VAL A 91 2.47 0.58 -8.25
CA VAL A 91 3.39 0.84 -9.37
C VAL A 91 2.78 1.82 -10.37
N GLU A 92 1.49 1.70 -10.69
CA GLU A 92 0.77 2.66 -11.54
C GLU A 92 0.85 4.07 -10.96
N LYS A 93 0.53 4.25 -9.68
CA LYS A 93 0.58 5.56 -9.01
C LYS A 93 1.99 6.16 -8.97
N LYS A 94 3.00 5.34 -8.71
CA LYS A 94 4.40 5.74 -8.82
C LYS A 94 4.74 6.24 -10.24
N ASN A 95 4.31 5.53 -11.28
CA ASN A 95 4.54 5.91 -12.67
C ASN A 95 3.80 7.21 -13.06
N GLU A 96 2.68 7.52 -12.40
CA GLU A 96 1.98 8.81 -12.49
C GLU A 96 2.70 9.95 -11.72
N GLY A 97 3.85 9.68 -11.09
CA GLY A 97 4.63 10.66 -10.32
C GLY A 97 4.15 10.84 -8.88
N ARG A 98 3.31 9.93 -8.37
CA ARG A 98 2.88 9.95 -6.96
C ARG A 98 3.92 9.28 -6.08
N THR A 99 3.95 9.65 -4.81
CA THR A 99 4.79 9.02 -3.80
C THR A 99 3.97 8.01 -3.00
N VAL A 100 4.54 6.81 -2.78
CA VAL A 100 3.93 5.78 -1.92
C VAL A 100 4.91 5.46 -0.80
N LEU A 101 4.51 5.72 0.44
CA LEU A 101 5.17 5.29 1.65
C LEU A 101 4.36 4.13 2.25
N MET A 102 4.96 2.96 2.36
CA MET A 102 4.29 1.81 2.98
C MET A 102 5.12 1.21 4.10
N SER A 103 4.45 0.73 5.15
CA SER A 103 5.04 -0.20 6.11
C SER A 103 4.77 -1.63 5.67
N THR A 104 5.71 -2.54 5.86
CA THR A 104 5.50 -3.98 5.65
C THR A 104 6.57 -4.81 6.34
N HIS A 105 6.20 -6.02 6.76
CA HIS A 105 7.13 -7.05 7.23
C HIS A 105 7.50 -8.06 6.11
N ILE A 106 6.99 -7.90 4.88
CA ILE A 106 7.25 -8.78 3.74
C ILE A 106 8.42 -8.20 2.93
N LEU A 107 9.65 -8.41 3.44
CA LEU A 107 10.87 -7.78 2.94
C LEU A 107 11.16 -8.12 1.47
N ALA A 108 10.93 -9.37 1.04
CA ALA A 108 11.10 -9.76 -0.36
C ALA A 108 10.20 -8.97 -1.34
N THR A 109 8.99 -8.60 -0.90
CA THR A 109 8.09 -7.73 -1.69
C THR A 109 8.60 -6.29 -1.68
N ALA A 110 9.02 -5.78 -0.53
CA ALA A 110 9.61 -4.45 -0.43
C ALA A 110 10.85 -4.33 -1.34
N GLU A 111 11.79 -5.28 -1.28
CA GLU A 111 12.99 -5.30 -2.12
C GLU A 111 12.67 -5.22 -3.62
N ARG A 112 11.61 -5.89 -4.05
CA ARG A 112 11.23 -5.95 -5.47
C ARG A 112 10.53 -4.69 -5.99
N TYR A 113 9.75 -4.00 -5.14
CA TYR A 113 8.83 -2.95 -5.60
C TYR A 113 9.17 -1.55 -5.08
N CYS A 114 9.98 -1.43 -4.02
CA CYS A 114 10.35 -0.14 -3.43
C CYS A 114 11.70 0.36 -3.97
N ASP A 115 11.83 1.67 -4.07
CA ASP A 115 13.08 2.31 -4.49
C ASP A 115 14.00 2.63 -3.31
N ARG A 116 13.41 2.89 -2.14
CA ARG A 116 14.13 3.27 -0.92
C ARG A 116 13.51 2.62 0.30
N PHE A 117 14.32 2.45 1.33
CA PHE A 117 13.97 1.74 2.55
C PHE A 117 14.31 2.58 3.78
N ILE A 118 13.47 2.49 4.78
CA ILE A 118 13.71 2.99 6.14
C ILE A 118 13.57 1.77 7.05
N ILE A 119 14.66 1.36 7.70
CA ILE A 119 14.62 0.27 8.67
C ILE A 119 14.47 0.91 10.05
N LEU A 120 13.42 0.48 10.75
CA LEU A 120 13.12 0.92 12.12
C LEU A 120 13.38 -0.24 13.09
N ASP A 121 14.07 0.05 14.17
CA ASP A 121 14.28 -0.86 15.29
C ASP A 121 14.14 -0.10 16.61
N GLU A 122 13.38 -0.64 17.58
CA GLU A 122 13.10 -0.02 18.88
C GLU A 122 12.63 1.46 18.81
N GLY A 123 12.01 1.85 17.69
CA GLY A 123 11.50 3.22 17.47
C GLY A 123 12.53 4.18 16.86
N GLU A 124 13.74 3.72 16.57
CA GLU A 124 14.80 4.51 15.92
C GLU A 124 15.00 4.09 14.46
N VAL A 125 15.47 5.03 13.63
CA VAL A 125 15.88 4.73 12.26
C VAL A 125 17.30 4.18 12.30
N VAL A 126 17.46 2.87 12.04
CA VAL A 126 18.78 2.21 12.10
C VAL A 126 19.47 2.14 10.73
N ALA A 127 18.72 2.21 9.62
CA ALA A 127 19.30 2.32 8.28
C ALA A 127 18.32 2.98 7.31
N PHE A 128 18.85 3.71 6.32
CA PHE A 128 18.04 4.44 5.34
C PHE A 128 18.76 4.55 4.01
N GLY A 129 18.07 4.26 2.91
CA GLY A 129 18.60 4.43 1.55
C GLY A 129 17.92 3.52 0.53
N ASP A 130 18.48 3.47 -0.67
CA ASP A 130 18.20 2.39 -1.60
C ASP A 130 18.94 1.10 -1.18
N LEU A 131 18.68 0.00 -1.86
CA LEU A 131 19.27 -1.30 -1.49
C LEU A 131 20.81 -1.27 -1.54
N GLU A 132 21.39 -0.55 -2.51
CA GLU A 132 22.85 -0.47 -2.62
C GLU A 132 23.45 0.39 -1.51
N ALA A 133 22.81 1.49 -1.14
CA ALA A 133 23.23 2.30 0.00
C ALA A 133 23.15 1.49 1.31
N LEU A 134 22.11 0.69 1.51
CA LEU A 134 22.01 -0.19 2.68
C LEU A 134 23.14 -1.25 2.72
N ARG A 135 23.47 -1.84 1.57
CA ARG A 135 24.59 -2.79 1.44
C ARG A 135 25.94 -2.14 1.78
N GLN A 136 26.15 -0.90 1.37
CA GLN A 136 27.36 -0.13 1.70
C GLN A 136 27.42 0.21 3.19
N GLN A 137 26.32 0.67 3.77
CA GLN A 137 26.24 1.00 5.21
C GLN A 137 26.53 -0.21 6.11
N THR A 138 26.10 -1.40 5.71
CA THR A 138 26.25 -2.62 6.50
C THR A 138 27.48 -3.45 6.14
N GLY A 139 28.17 -3.14 5.03
CA GLY A 139 29.25 -3.98 4.50
C GLY A 139 28.78 -5.32 3.91
N LEU A 140 27.47 -5.53 3.79
CA LEU A 140 26.86 -6.77 3.31
C LEU A 140 26.66 -6.75 1.79
N HIS A 141 27.75 -6.82 1.05
CA HIS A 141 27.70 -6.82 -0.41
C HIS A 141 26.97 -8.05 -0.97
N ASN A 142 26.08 -7.84 -1.94
CA ASN A 142 25.26 -8.87 -2.61
C ASN A 142 24.25 -9.62 -1.70
N GLN A 143 23.94 -9.11 -0.53
CA GLN A 143 22.91 -9.68 0.35
C GLN A 143 21.53 -9.08 0.05
N THR A 144 20.48 -9.79 0.49
CA THR A 144 19.08 -9.38 0.35
C THR A 144 18.70 -8.35 1.41
N LEU A 145 17.55 -7.70 1.22
CA LEU A 145 16.99 -6.83 2.25
C LEU A 145 16.69 -7.58 3.56
N ASP A 146 16.31 -8.86 3.47
CA ASP A 146 16.12 -9.75 4.64
C ASP A 146 17.42 -9.90 5.45
N ASP A 147 18.53 -10.18 4.77
CA ASP A 147 19.85 -10.35 5.43
C ASP A 147 20.29 -9.04 6.09
N ILE A 148 20.10 -7.90 5.41
CA ILE A 148 20.41 -6.58 5.94
C ILE A 148 19.57 -6.29 7.17
N TYR A 149 18.25 -6.51 7.10
CA TYR A 149 17.33 -6.31 8.22
C TYR A 149 17.75 -7.11 9.45
N ILE A 150 18.03 -8.40 9.28
CA ILE A 150 18.50 -9.28 10.37
C ILE A 150 19.80 -8.76 10.98
N HIS A 151 20.75 -8.34 10.14
CA HIS A 151 22.03 -7.81 10.61
C HIS A 151 21.85 -6.56 11.49
N VAL A 152 21.14 -5.55 11.00
CA VAL A 152 21.00 -4.27 11.72
C VAL A 152 20.14 -4.38 12.99
N THR A 153 19.14 -5.26 13.03
CA THR A 153 18.29 -5.48 14.21
C THR A 153 18.90 -6.45 15.24
N GLN A 154 19.97 -7.17 14.90
CA GLN A 154 20.72 -8.01 15.84
C GLN A 154 21.98 -7.33 16.39
N GLY A 155 22.13 -6.01 16.22
CA GLY A 155 23.25 -5.21 16.73
C GLY A 155 24.50 -5.26 15.83
N GLY A 156 24.31 -5.53 14.53
CA GLY A 156 25.39 -5.42 13.54
C GLY A 156 25.77 -3.94 13.31
N ASP A 157 27.04 -3.72 12.96
CA ASP A 157 27.56 -2.38 12.71
C ASP A 157 26.92 -1.77 11.45
N VAL A 158 26.47 -0.51 11.58
CA VAL A 158 25.99 0.32 10.47
C VAL A 158 26.90 1.55 10.38
N HIS A 159 27.56 1.72 9.25
CA HIS A 159 28.42 2.85 8.98
C HIS A 159 27.63 4.00 8.35
N ALA A 160 27.70 5.20 8.94
CA ALA A 160 27.04 6.41 8.46
C ALA A 160 27.67 6.95 7.15
#